data_c9053cc621c652d17b5cad4c0c1214ff
#
_entry.id   c9053cc621c652d17b5cad4c0c1214ff
#
_cell.length_a   1.000
_cell.length_b   1.000
_cell.length_c   1.000
_cell.angle_alpha   90.00
_cell.angle_beta   90.00
_cell.angle_gamma   90.00
#
_symmetry.space_group_name_H-M   'P 1'
#
loop_
_entity.id
_entity.type
_entity.pdbx_description
1 polymer ?
#
loop_
_entity_poly.entity_id
_entity_poly.type
_entity_poly.pdbx_seq_one_letter_code
_entity_poly.pdbx_strand_id
1 'polypeptide(L)'
;MLPEAAAMPRARLMERIPAYWRVPLLRLAGAWLALIALFFADWRDMAGQWWDSSTYNHILLIPPIIGWLVSQRLAAVLRLVPAGWWPGLVVFAGAAFLWMLGDFAGLSIARQLAAVVMLQGAFLALMGPRVAAAMLFPLFYMLFLVPAGDELIPFLQTLTAKITMVLLGLSHVPAIIDGVFITTPAGYFEVAEACSGVKFLIAMIAYGTLVSNVCFRSWPRRIAFMAVCLVTPIFANGVRAWGTIWIAGIRGIEFASSFDHVFYGWIFFAIVMALVMAAGWKFFDRAIDDPMIDIDKVQQSWLVDRLEPLRLGQNAALAALAGLVVLFVGWGSMANAMRAAVPTAIDVPDVPGWHLASDGARYPWMPLHTGADRRLILRYTDGSGSSVDVSYALYDAQMEGKEAGGFGQGALPMGSRWAWESDGPAFADGKSDVVQAPGPVHRLAVTRYRTGDLLTGSNAKLKLVNITDRLLLRSRPTAVLILSAEEGQAAPAPDLIHRFEAAIGPVPAWMDRMASVR
;
A
#
# COMPACT_ATOMS: atom_id res chain seq x y z
N MET A 1 37.34 29.86 -11.74
CA MET A 1 37.63 29.74 -10.30
C MET A 1 36.29 29.62 -9.60
N LEU A 2 35.87 28.42 -9.25
CA LEU A 2 34.69 28.16 -8.41
C LEU A 2 35.17 28.30 -6.96
N PRO A 3 34.45 29.04 -6.08
CA PRO A 3 34.85 29.10 -4.69
C PRO A 3 34.55 27.75 -4.03
N GLU A 4 35.59 27.18 -3.41
CA GLU A 4 35.56 26.01 -2.55
C GLU A 4 34.45 26.17 -1.50
N ALA A 5 33.41 25.37 -1.59
CA ALA A 5 32.43 25.20 -0.53
C ALA A 5 33.12 24.44 0.62
N ALA A 6 33.81 25.18 1.46
CA ALA A 6 34.45 24.66 2.66
C ALA A 6 33.40 24.03 3.57
N ALA A 7 33.44 22.72 3.75
CA ALA A 7 32.69 21.98 4.74
C ALA A 7 32.96 22.59 6.13
N MET A 8 31.97 23.31 6.67
CA MET A 8 32.09 23.91 8.00
C MET A 8 32.22 22.84 9.08
N PRO A 9 33.21 22.94 10.01
CA PRO A 9 33.35 21.98 11.09
C PRO A 9 32.11 21.97 11.99
N ARG A 10 31.63 20.77 12.34
CA ARG A 10 30.45 20.51 13.19
C ARG A 10 30.39 21.32 14.50
N ALA A 11 31.55 21.67 15.07
CA ALA A 11 31.65 22.49 16.27
C ALA A 11 31.03 23.90 16.10
N ARG A 12 31.18 24.53 14.94
CA ARG A 12 30.60 25.87 14.68
C ARG A 12 29.10 25.90 14.49
N LEU A 13 28.45 24.77 14.17
CA LEU A 13 26.99 24.68 14.03
C LEU A 13 26.30 24.71 15.40
N MET A 14 26.86 24.01 16.39
CA MET A 14 26.34 23.97 17.76
C MET A 14 26.44 25.34 18.47
N GLU A 15 27.46 26.13 18.18
CA GLU A 15 27.64 27.48 18.72
C GLU A 15 26.58 28.48 18.20
N ARG A 16 25.98 28.22 17.02
CA ARG A 16 24.91 29.06 16.44
C ARG A 16 23.51 28.75 16.95
N ILE A 17 23.32 27.60 17.65
CA ILE A 17 22.00 27.23 18.19
C ILE A 17 21.79 27.95 19.52
N PRO A 18 20.75 28.81 19.62
CA PRO A 18 20.41 29.50 20.87
C PRO A 18 20.21 28.51 22.02
N ALA A 19 20.61 28.89 23.23
CA ALA A 19 20.56 28.02 24.41
C ALA A 19 19.15 27.43 24.65
N TYR A 20 18.11 28.23 24.39
CA TYR A 20 16.70 27.81 24.57
C TYR A 20 16.24 26.76 23.56
N TRP A 21 16.99 26.51 22.47
CA TRP A 21 16.69 25.45 21.50
C TRP A 21 17.37 24.12 21.85
N ARG A 22 18.45 24.11 22.62
CA ARG A 22 19.27 22.91 22.86
C ARG A 22 18.48 21.79 23.50
N VAL A 23 17.77 22.09 24.59
CA VAL A 23 16.98 21.07 25.31
C VAL A 23 15.78 20.57 24.47
N PRO A 24 14.96 21.45 23.83
CA PRO A 24 13.90 21.00 22.93
C PRO A 24 14.39 20.10 21.79
N LEU A 25 15.52 20.45 21.16
CA LEU A 25 16.08 19.62 20.08
C LEU A 25 16.57 18.25 20.58
N LEU A 26 17.22 18.19 21.75
CA LEU A 26 17.62 16.92 22.34
C LEU A 26 16.42 16.03 22.67
N ARG A 27 15.34 16.61 23.20
CA ARG A 27 14.10 15.88 23.46
C ARG A 27 13.45 15.36 22.19
N LEU A 28 13.38 16.18 21.14
CA LEU A 28 12.87 15.77 19.84
C LEU A 28 13.70 14.65 19.23
N ALA A 29 15.04 14.81 19.22
CA ALA A 29 15.95 13.80 18.70
C ALA A 29 15.82 12.49 19.47
N GLY A 30 15.76 12.55 20.80
CA GLY A 30 15.55 11.37 21.66
C GLY A 30 14.20 10.69 21.38
N ALA A 31 13.11 11.47 21.26
CA ALA A 31 11.78 10.94 20.92
C ALA A 31 11.76 10.28 19.54
N TRP A 32 12.34 10.92 18.52
CA TRP A 32 12.41 10.37 17.17
C TRP A 32 13.24 9.09 17.12
N LEU A 33 14.42 9.07 17.76
CA LEU A 33 15.27 7.88 17.81
C LEU A 33 14.54 6.72 18.54
N ALA A 34 13.85 7.01 19.63
CA ALA A 34 13.06 6.02 20.35
C ALA A 34 11.91 5.46 19.49
N LEU A 35 11.19 6.33 18.77
CA LEU A 35 10.10 5.91 17.85
C LEU A 35 10.65 5.09 16.68
N ILE A 36 11.75 5.50 16.06
CA ILE A 36 12.37 4.75 14.97
C ILE A 36 12.85 3.38 15.47
N ALA A 37 13.45 3.32 16.66
CA ALA A 37 13.91 2.06 17.24
C ALA A 37 12.74 1.14 17.62
N LEU A 38 11.66 1.69 18.17
CA LEU A 38 10.49 0.91 18.58
C LEU A 38 9.72 0.34 17.40
N PHE A 39 9.56 1.12 16.34
CA PHE A 39 8.90 0.75 15.09
C PHE A 39 9.90 0.35 14.00
N PHE A 40 11.05 -0.21 14.41
CA PHE A 40 12.16 -0.54 13.51
C PHE A 40 11.76 -1.49 12.38
N ALA A 41 10.84 -2.42 12.62
CA ALA A 41 10.34 -3.32 11.58
C ALA A 41 9.71 -2.54 10.42
N ASP A 42 8.80 -1.59 10.71
CA ASP A 42 8.15 -0.77 9.69
C ASP A 42 9.17 0.11 8.93
N TRP A 43 10.15 0.68 9.64
CA TRP A 43 11.21 1.49 9.02
C TRP A 43 12.14 0.65 8.15
N ARG A 44 12.49 -0.56 8.58
CA ARG A 44 13.30 -1.50 7.79
C ARG A 44 12.56 -1.92 6.52
N ASP A 45 11.27 -2.22 6.63
CA ASP A 45 10.46 -2.66 5.50
C ASP A 45 10.28 -1.52 4.48
N MET A 46 10.06 -0.27 4.94
CA MET A 46 10.09 0.91 4.07
C MET A 46 11.45 1.06 3.39
N ALA A 47 12.55 0.98 4.14
CA ALA A 47 13.90 1.12 3.59
C ALA A 47 14.22 0.03 2.55
N GLY A 48 13.76 -1.22 2.79
CA GLY A 48 13.84 -2.30 1.81
C GLY A 48 13.09 -1.96 0.53
N GLN A 49 11.86 -1.47 0.64
CA GLN A 49 11.08 -1.06 -0.53
C GLN A 49 11.73 0.12 -1.29
N TRP A 50 12.32 1.10 -0.60
CA TRP A 50 13.04 2.21 -1.25
C TRP A 50 14.27 1.73 -2.03
N TRP A 51 14.93 0.65 -1.56
CA TRP A 51 16.14 0.14 -2.17
C TRP A 51 15.88 -0.88 -3.28
N ASP A 52 14.98 -1.82 -3.03
CA ASP A 52 14.77 -2.98 -3.89
C ASP A 52 13.71 -2.75 -4.97
N SER A 53 12.76 -1.82 -4.76
CA SER A 53 11.69 -1.55 -5.71
C SER A 53 12.01 -0.37 -6.63
N SER A 54 12.07 -0.63 -7.93
CA SER A 54 12.26 0.44 -8.94
C SER A 54 11.16 1.51 -8.90
N THR A 55 10.02 1.22 -8.31
CA THR A 55 8.91 2.18 -8.12
C THR A 55 9.27 3.22 -7.07
N TYR A 56 9.97 2.82 -6.02
CA TYR A 56 10.18 3.63 -4.82
C TYR A 56 11.62 4.14 -4.64
N ASN A 57 12.56 3.82 -5.54
CA ASN A 57 13.96 4.28 -5.44
C ASN A 57 14.10 5.80 -5.34
N HIS A 58 13.16 6.58 -5.91
CA HIS A 58 13.17 8.05 -5.80
C HIS A 58 12.99 8.52 -4.35
N ILE A 59 12.42 7.70 -3.46
CA ILE A 59 12.23 8.03 -2.04
C ILE A 59 13.58 8.18 -1.33
N LEU A 60 14.64 7.51 -1.79
CA LEU A 60 16.00 7.69 -1.25
C LEU A 60 16.49 9.14 -1.30
N LEU A 61 15.92 9.96 -2.20
CA LEU A 61 16.23 11.39 -2.28
C LEU A 61 15.40 12.24 -1.29
N ILE A 62 14.33 11.70 -0.72
CA ILE A 62 13.43 12.48 0.16
C ILE A 62 14.12 12.91 1.46
N PRO A 63 14.86 12.05 2.20
CA PRO A 63 15.56 12.49 3.42
C PRO A 63 16.56 13.63 3.19
N PRO A 64 17.46 13.59 2.18
CA PRO A 64 18.36 14.71 1.91
C PRO A 64 17.60 15.98 1.48
N ILE A 65 16.50 15.85 0.73
CA ILE A 65 15.63 17.00 0.36
C ILE A 65 15.00 17.62 1.61
N ILE A 66 14.48 16.81 2.54
CA ILE A 66 13.95 17.32 3.82
C ILE A 66 15.05 18.05 4.60
N GLY A 67 16.24 17.47 4.69
CA GLY A 67 17.38 18.12 5.33
C GLY A 67 17.71 19.48 4.70
N TRP A 68 17.71 19.55 3.37
CA TRP A 68 17.89 20.81 2.64
C TRP A 68 16.74 21.79 2.91
N LEU A 69 15.49 21.37 2.86
CA LEU A 69 14.32 22.21 3.15
C LEU A 69 14.35 22.78 4.57
N VAL A 70 14.80 22.00 5.55
CA VAL A 70 15.01 22.44 6.94
C VAL A 70 16.13 23.47 7.00
N SER A 71 17.27 23.21 6.33
CA SER A 71 18.43 24.11 6.33
C SER A 71 18.09 25.49 5.79
N GLN A 72 17.26 25.56 4.73
CA GLN A 72 16.80 26.83 4.15
C GLN A 72 15.89 27.66 5.08
N ARG A 73 15.30 27.03 6.10
CA ARG A 73 14.40 27.66 7.08
C ARG A 73 15.04 27.88 8.43
N LEU A 74 16.21 27.27 8.68
CA LEU A 74 16.83 27.16 10.00
C LEU A 74 17.04 28.54 10.66
N ALA A 75 17.62 29.50 9.94
CA ALA A 75 17.89 30.83 10.48
C ALA A 75 16.63 31.58 10.92
N ALA A 76 15.53 31.40 10.20
CA ALA A 76 14.23 31.97 10.49
C ALA A 76 13.55 31.25 11.69
N VAL A 77 13.57 29.93 11.68
CA VAL A 77 12.96 29.08 12.72
C VAL A 77 13.64 29.25 14.07
N LEU A 78 14.96 29.40 14.13
CA LEU A 78 15.69 29.62 15.36
C LEU A 78 15.33 30.93 16.09
N ARG A 79 14.61 31.86 15.45
CA ARG A 79 14.03 33.06 16.11
C ARG A 79 12.75 32.78 16.87
N LEU A 80 12.11 31.61 16.65
CA LEU A 80 10.90 31.18 17.33
C LEU A 80 11.26 30.43 18.62
N VAL A 81 10.37 30.49 19.60
CA VAL A 81 10.56 29.79 20.88
C VAL A 81 9.79 28.45 20.85
N PRO A 82 10.48 27.30 20.94
CA PRO A 82 9.80 26.03 21.02
C PRO A 82 8.98 25.92 22.32
N ALA A 83 7.77 25.35 22.23
CA ALA A 83 6.89 25.13 23.36
C ALA A 83 6.18 23.78 23.22
N GLY A 84 5.92 23.11 24.32
CA GLY A 84 5.07 21.92 24.29
C GLY A 84 3.63 22.31 23.91
N TRP A 85 2.93 21.42 23.17
CA TRP A 85 1.61 21.69 22.59
C TRP A 85 0.73 20.43 22.57
N TRP A 86 -0.36 20.43 23.35
CA TRP A 86 -1.18 19.24 23.51
C TRP A 86 -1.92 18.80 22.23
N PRO A 87 -2.32 19.67 21.25
CA PRO A 87 -2.92 19.17 20.02
C PRO A 87 -1.98 18.31 19.18
N GLY A 88 -0.65 18.51 19.31
CA GLY A 88 0.33 17.59 18.72
C GLY A 88 0.22 16.17 19.27
N LEU A 89 -0.19 16.02 20.56
CA LEU A 89 -0.48 14.71 21.15
C LEU A 89 -1.70 14.05 20.53
N VAL A 90 -2.72 14.82 20.11
CA VAL A 90 -3.89 14.28 19.41
C VAL A 90 -3.49 13.70 18.05
N VAL A 91 -2.65 14.42 17.30
CA VAL A 91 -2.11 13.92 16.02
C VAL A 91 -1.29 12.65 16.26
N PHE A 92 -0.44 12.65 17.28
CA PHE A 92 0.34 11.48 17.64
C PHE A 92 -0.54 10.30 18.05
N ALA A 93 -1.55 10.52 18.90
CA ALA A 93 -2.47 9.48 19.34
C ALA A 93 -3.28 8.89 18.16
N GLY A 94 -3.74 9.75 17.25
CA GLY A 94 -4.42 9.32 16.03
C GLY A 94 -3.50 8.46 15.14
N ALA A 95 -2.24 8.84 15.00
CA ALA A 95 -1.25 8.06 14.26
C ALA A 95 -0.93 6.72 14.96
N ALA A 96 -0.72 6.72 16.28
CA ALA A 96 -0.47 5.49 17.03
C ALA A 96 -1.68 4.53 17.00
N PHE A 97 -2.89 5.09 17.03
CA PHE A 97 -4.11 4.32 16.85
C PHE A 97 -4.21 3.75 15.42
N LEU A 98 -3.90 4.55 14.39
CA LEU A 98 -3.84 4.08 13.00
C LEU A 98 -2.81 2.97 12.83
N TRP A 99 -1.65 3.08 13.47
CA TRP A 99 -0.64 2.04 13.47
C TRP A 99 -1.19 0.73 14.04
N MET A 100 -1.85 0.79 15.19
CA MET A 100 -2.47 -0.36 15.83
C MET A 100 -3.58 -0.99 14.95
N LEU A 101 -4.42 -0.17 14.31
CA LEU A 101 -5.43 -0.67 13.36
C LEU A 101 -4.79 -1.30 12.13
N GLY A 102 -3.71 -0.71 11.60
CA GLY A 102 -2.92 -1.25 10.50
C GLY A 102 -2.30 -2.61 10.84
N ASP A 103 -1.77 -2.76 12.07
CA ASP A 103 -1.27 -4.03 12.58
C ASP A 103 -2.39 -5.08 12.69
N PHE A 104 -3.56 -4.69 13.18
CA PHE A 104 -4.72 -5.57 13.31
C PHE A 104 -5.31 -6.00 11.96
N ALA A 105 -5.22 -5.15 10.94
CA ALA A 105 -5.73 -5.41 9.60
C ALA A 105 -4.70 -6.07 8.66
N GLY A 106 -3.42 -6.18 9.09
CA GLY A 106 -2.32 -6.59 8.20
C GLY A 106 -2.08 -5.59 7.06
N LEU A 107 -2.23 -4.28 7.32
CA LEU A 107 -2.07 -3.22 6.33
C LEU A 107 -0.74 -2.48 6.54
N SER A 108 0.30 -2.91 5.85
CA SER A 108 1.65 -2.32 5.96
C SER A 108 1.66 -0.82 5.66
N ILE A 109 0.93 -0.37 4.63
CA ILE A 109 0.84 1.05 4.28
C ILE A 109 0.26 1.91 5.42
N ALA A 110 -0.72 1.40 6.17
CA ALA A 110 -1.30 2.12 7.30
C ALA A 110 -0.29 2.23 8.46
N ARG A 111 0.48 1.18 8.74
CA ARG A 111 1.54 1.18 9.76
C ARG A 111 2.68 2.12 9.37
N GLN A 112 3.13 2.08 8.13
CA GLN A 112 4.20 2.91 7.59
C GLN A 112 3.81 4.39 7.59
N LEU A 113 2.60 4.72 7.14
CA LEU A 113 2.06 6.08 7.22
C LEU A 113 1.99 6.56 8.68
N ALA A 114 1.47 5.72 9.56
CA ALA A 114 1.37 6.03 10.97
C ALA A 114 2.74 6.25 11.63
N ALA A 115 3.77 5.46 11.28
CA ALA A 115 5.13 5.64 11.76
C ALA A 115 5.69 7.03 11.38
N VAL A 116 5.47 7.47 10.15
CA VAL A 116 5.86 8.82 9.70
C VAL A 116 5.06 9.91 10.42
N VAL A 117 3.72 9.76 10.53
CA VAL A 117 2.85 10.74 11.19
C VAL A 117 3.12 10.80 12.70
N MET A 118 3.55 9.71 13.34
CA MET A 118 4.00 9.74 14.75
C MET A 118 5.22 10.63 14.94
N LEU A 119 6.20 10.63 14.02
CA LEU A 119 7.33 11.57 14.06
C LEU A 119 6.86 13.01 13.93
N GLN A 120 5.91 13.26 13.01
CA GLN A 120 5.31 14.59 12.85
C GLN A 120 4.53 15.01 14.10
N GLY A 121 3.70 14.13 14.67
CA GLY A 121 2.96 14.36 15.91
C GLY A 121 3.86 14.68 17.09
N ALA A 122 4.97 13.94 17.25
CA ALA A 122 5.99 14.21 18.25
C ALA A 122 6.67 15.57 18.02
N PHE A 123 6.96 15.93 16.76
CA PHE A 123 7.45 17.27 16.44
C PHE A 123 6.45 18.36 16.85
N LEU A 124 5.17 18.21 16.47
CA LEU A 124 4.12 19.15 16.84
C LEU A 124 3.99 19.29 18.37
N ALA A 125 3.99 18.15 19.08
CA ALA A 125 3.83 18.12 20.53
C ALA A 125 4.99 18.78 21.29
N LEU A 126 6.22 18.71 20.78
CA LEU A 126 7.41 19.22 21.44
C LEU A 126 7.84 20.62 20.97
N MET A 127 7.51 21.00 19.73
CA MET A 127 7.97 22.25 19.11
C MET A 127 6.91 23.36 19.12
N GLY A 128 5.63 22.98 19.18
CA GLY A 128 4.52 23.93 19.27
C GLY A 128 4.08 24.54 17.95
N PRO A 129 2.96 25.32 17.97
CA PRO A 129 2.28 25.72 16.74
C PRO A 129 3.08 26.71 15.88
N ARG A 130 3.87 27.62 16.47
CA ARG A 130 4.68 28.60 15.72
C ARG A 130 5.80 27.91 14.94
N VAL A 131 6.54 27.03 15.58
CA VAL A 131 7.60 26.23 14.94
C VAL A 131 7.00 25.28 13.91
N ALA A 132 5.88 24.66 14.23
CA ALA A 132 5.16 23.77 13.32
C ALA A 132 4.69 24.50 12.05
N ALA A 133 4.12 25.68 12.16
CA ALA A 133 3.73 26.50 11.02
C ALA A 133 4.93 26.88 10.13
N ALA A 134 6.08 27.18 10.75
CA ALA A 134 7.31 27.46 10.02
C ALA A 134 7.88 26.23 9.31
N MET A 135 7.65 25.04 9.84
CA MET A 135 8.11 23.76 9.29
C MET A 135 7.02 22.97 8.57
N LEU A 136 5.88 23.58 8.28
CA LEU A 136 4.71 22.89 7.72
C LEU A 136 5.05 22.15 6.43
N PHE A 137 5.79 22.75 5.51
CA PHE A 137 6.14 22.11 4.25
C PHE A 137 7.16 20.97 4.41
N PRO A 138 8.29 21.11 5.12
CA PRO A 138 9.15 19.97 5.43
C PRO A 138 8.42 18.80 6.10
N LEU A 139 7.54 19.08 7.07
CA LEU A 139 6.72 18.06 7.72
C LEU A 139 5.77 17.38 6.72
N PHE A 140 5.05 18.16 5.90
CA PHE A 140 4.21 17.60 4.85
C PHE A 140 5.02 16.73 3.87
N TYR A 141 6.21 17.19 3.49
CA TYR A 141 7.07 16.46 2.55
C TYR A 141 7.59 15.13 3.10
N MET A 142 7.59 14.95 4.44
CA MET A 142 7.89 13.63 5.06
C MET A 142 6.88 12.56 4.67
N LEU A 143 5.65 12.90 4.26
CA LEU A 143 4.68 11.91 3.81
C LEU A 143 5.14 11.13 2.57
N PHE A 144 6.02 11.71 1.76
CA PHE A 144 6.63 11.03 0.62
C PHE A 144 7.67 9.96 1.00
N LEU A 145 7.96 9.75 2.28
CA LEU A 145 8.72 8.60 2.77
C LEU A 145 7.91 7.31 2.70
N VAL A 146 6.58 7.41 2.70
CA VAL A 146 5.68 6.25 2.66
C VAL A 146 5.61 5.71 1.24
N PRO A 147 5.99 4.44 0.99
CA PRO A 147 5.87 3.81 -0.32
C PRO A 147 4.39 3.49 -0.60
N ALA A 148 3.72 4.39 -1.30
CA ALA A 148 2.30 4.30 -1.62
C ALA A 148 2.08 4.49 -3.13
N GLY A 149 1.05 3.82 -3.67
CA GLY A 149 0.61 4.01 -5.05
C GLY A 149 0.45 2.74 -5.87
N ASP A 150 0.87 1.58 -5.37
CA ASP A 150 0.68 0.30 -6.08
C ASP A 150 -0.82 0.00 -6.30
N GLU A 151 -1.69 0.53 -5.47
CA GLU A 151 -3.14 0.44 -5.61
C GLU A 151 -3.67 1.12 -6.89
N LEU A 152 -2.89 2.04 -7.46
CA LEU A 152 -3.21 2.72 -8.72
C LEU A 152 -2.85 1.88 -9.95
N ILE A 153 -2.07 0.79 -9.80
CA ILE A 153 -1.55 -0.01 -10.91
C ILE A 153 -2.67 -0.49 -11.85
N PRO A 154 -3.75 -1.16 -11.38
CA PRO A 154 -4.78 -1.67 -12.28
C PRO A 154 -5.49 -0.56 -13.07
N PHE A 155 -5.77 0.57 -12.41
CA PHE A 155 -6.36 1.74 -13.06
C PHE A 155 -5.43 2.33 -14.12
N LEU A 156 -4.14 2.49 -13.81
CA LEU A 156 -3.15 3.06 -14.73
C LEU A 156 -2.81 2.13 -15.88
N GLN A 157 -2.80 0.80 -15.68
CA GLN A 157 -2.67 -0.18 -16.76
C GLN A 157 -3.81 -0.03 -17.77
N THR A 158 -5.06 -0.02 -17.29
CA THR A 158 -6.25 0.17 -18.15
C THR A 158 -6.20 1.51 -18.88
N LEU A 159 -5.82 2.59 -18.19
CA LEU A 159 -5.72 3.92 -18.80
C LEU A 159 -4.61 3.97 -19.85
N THR A 160 -3.44 3.38 -19.58
CA THR A 160 -2.33 3.27 -20.52
C THR A 160 -2.76 2.49 -21.74
N ALA A 161 -3.43 1.34 -21.59
CA ALA A 161 -3.93 0.54 -22.70
C ALA A 161 -4.90 1.34 -23.59
N LYS A 162 -5.84 2.08 -23.00
CA LYS A 162 -6.78 2.96 -23.75
C LYS A 162 -6.07 4.08 -24.50
N ILE A 163 -5.10 4.77 -23.89
CA ILE A 163 -4.32 5.81 -24.57
C ILE A 163 -3.53 5.19 -25.73
N THR A 164 -2.89 4.04 -25.50
CA THR A 164 -2.15 3.29 -26.53
C THR A 164 -3.04 2.94 -27.72
N MET A 165 -4.27 2.46 -27.48
CA MET A 165 -5.23 2.15 -28.55
C MET A 165 -5.59 3.37 -29.40
N VAL A 166 -5.81 4.53 -28.77
CA VAL A 166 -6.07 5.78 -29.50
C VAL A 166 -4.87 6.12 -30.40
N LEU A 167 -3.65 6.03 -29.88
CA LEU A 167 -2.44 6.34 -30.64
C LEU A 167 -2.17 5.33 -31.76
N LEU A 168 -2.46 4.02 -31.56
CA LEU A 168 -2.39 3.00 -32.58
C LEU A 168 -3.41 3.27 -33.69
N GLY A 169 -4.64 3.67 -33.36
CA GLY A 169 -5.64 4.08 -34.34
C GLY A 169 -5.21 5.29 -35.16
N LEU A 170 -4.61 6.31 -34.54
CA LEU A 170 -4.05 7.48 -35.24
C LEU A 170 -2.87 7.13 -36.15
N SER A 171 -2.12 6.07 -35.82
CA SER A 171 -1.00 5.56 -36.63
C SER A 171 -1.44 4.51 -37.65
N HIS A 172 -2.74 4.27 -37.81
CA HIS A 172 -3.32 3.26 -38.71
C HIS A 172 -2.81 1.83 -38.46
N VAL A 173 -2.43 1.50 -37.22
CA VAL A 173 -2.04 0.14 -36.82
C VAL A 173 -3.30 -0.60 -36.34
N PRO A 174 -3.71 -1.69 -37.04
CA PRO A 174 -4.86 -2.48 -36.58
C PRO A 174 -4.57 -3.10 -35.24
N ALA A 175 -5.46 -2.90 -34.26
CA ALA A 175 -5.28 -3.43 -32.93
C ALA A 175 -6.65 -3.77 -32.29
N ILE A 176 -6.67 -4.81 -31.47
CA ILE A 176 -7.82 -5.23 -30.66
C ILE A 176 -7.37 -5.23 -29.20
N ILE A 177 -8.18 -4.64 -28.34
CA ILE A 177 -7.93 -4.59 -26.90
C ILE A 177 -8.85 -5.55 -26.16
N ASP A 178 -8.27 -6.32 -25.23
CA ASP A 178 -8.98 -7.12 -24.25
C ASP A 178 -8.37 -6.86 -22.86
N GLY A 179 -9.07 -6.06 -22.04
CA GLY A 179 -8.56 -5.58 -20.76
C GLY A 179 -7.26 -4.79 -20.90
N VAL A 180 -6.14 -5.37 -20.45
CA VAL A 180 -4.78 -4.80 -20.54
C VAL A 180 -3.95 -5.42 -21.68
N PHE A 181 -4.54 -6.33 -22.43
CA PHE A 181 -3.91 -7.01 -23.55
C PHE A 181 -4.27 -6.33 -24.88
N ILE A 182 -3.27 -6.16 -25.72
CA ILE A 182 -3.40 -5.53 -27.05
C ILE A 182 -2.86 -6.49 -28.10
N THR A 183 -3.74 -6.95 -28.99
CA THR A 183 -3.39 -7.81 -30.13
C THR A 183 -3.24 -6.96 -31.36
N THR A 184 -2.11 -7.10 -32.06
CA THR A 184 -1.81 -6.43 -33.34
C THR A 184 -1.27 -7.45 -34.34
N PRO A 185 -1.15 -7.11 -35.64
CA PRO A 185 -0.48 -8.00 -36.61
C PRO A 185 0.97 -8.33 -36.26
N ALA A 186 1.64 -7.48 -35.46
CA ALA A 186 3.00 -7.71 -34.99
C ALA A 186 3.07 -8.74 -33.85
N GLY A 187 1.96 -8.95 -33.12
CA GLY A 187 1.86 -9.92 -32.02
C GLY A 187 0.96 -9.47 -30.88
N TYR A 188 1.09 -10.19 -29.77
CA TYR A 188 0.32 -10.01 -28.55
C TYR A 188 1.16 -9.25 -27.51
N PHE A 189 0.62 -8.16 -26.98
CA PHE A 189 1.29 -7.28 -26.03
C PHE A 189 0.45 -7.16 -24.76
N GLU A 190 1.11 -7.18 -23.62
CA GLU A 190 0.51 -6.94 -22.33
C GLU A 190 1.01 -5.60 -21.76
N VAL A 191 0.10 -4.77 -21.27
CA VAL A 191 0.46 -3.64 -20.42
C VAL A 191 0.73 -4.18 -19.02
N ALA A 192 1.92 -4.74 -18.82
CA ALA A 192 2.36 -5.30 -17.54
C ALA A 192 2.34 -4.24 -16.41
N GLU A 193 2.34 -4.67 -15.15
CA GLU A 193 2.38 -3.78 -13.97
C GLU A 193 3.55 -2.79 -14.04
N ALA A 194 4.74 -3.26 -14.44
CA ALA A 194 5.92 -2.41 -14.63
C ALA A 194 5.74 -1.35 -15.73
N CYS A 195 4.76 -1.54 -16.61
CA CYS A 195 4.40 -0.63 -17.70
C CYS A 195 3.18 0.25 -17.38
N SER A 196 2.62 0.15 -16.18
CA SER A 196 1.49 0.99 -15.73
C SER A 196 1.83 2.49 -15.67
N GLY A 197 3.10 2.84 -15.47
CA GLY A 197 3.58 4.21 -15.30
C GLY A 197 3.47 4.73 -13.87
N VAL A 198 3.02 3.92 -12.90
CA VAL A 198 2.84 4.32 -11.49
C VAL A 198 4.11 4.91 -10.89
N LYS A 199 5.27 4.29 -11.13
CA LYS A 199 6.57 4.78 -10.61
C LYS A 199 6.90 6.20 -11.07
N PHE A 200 6.57 6.53 -12.31
CA PHE A 200 6.79 7.86 -12.86
C PHE A 200 5.80 8.88 -12.32
N LEU A 201 4.55 8.47 -12.13
CA LEU A 201 3.52 9.32 -11.56
C LEU A 201 3.85 9.72 -10.11
N ILE A 202 4.23 8.76 -9.25
CA ILE A 202 4.56 9.03 -7.85
C ILE A 202 5.78 9.94 -7.74
N ALA A 203 6.85 9.65 -8.50
CA ALA A 203 8.03 10.48 -8.54
C ALA A 203 7.73 11.92 -9.02
N MET A 204 6.84 12.08 -10.02
CA MET A 204 6.41 13.39 -10.51
C MET A 204 5.52 14.13 -9.52
N ILE A 205 4.73 13.45 -8.70
CA ILE A 205 3.97 14.08 -7.62
C ILE A 205 4.91 14.64 -6.56
N ALA A 206 5.89 13.85 -6.11
CA ALA A 206 6.89 14.31 -5.14
C ALA A 206 7.72 15.48 -5.69
N TYR A 207 8.20 15.36 -6.93
CA TYR A 207 8.93 16.39 -7.64
C TYR A 207 8.08 17.66 -7.84
N GLY A 208 6.86 17.54 -8.35
CA GLY A 208 5.94 18.66 -8.58
C GLY A 208 5.60 19.39 -7.30
N THR A 209 5.42 18.67 -6.19
CA THR A 209 5.18 19.23 -4.86
C THR A 209 6.38 20.06 -4.39
N LEU A 210 7.60 19.53 -4.55
CA LEU A 210 8.84 20.25 -4.21
C LEU A 210 8.98 21.55 -5.03
N VAL A 211 8.91 21.44 -6.36
CA VAL A 211 9.08 22.57 -7.28
C VAL A 211 7.97 23.61 -7.05
N SER A 212 6.73 23.17 -6.84
CA SER A 212 5.61 24.05 -6.54
C SER A 212 5.84 24.88 -5.27
N ASN A 213 6.48 24.31 -4.25
CA ASN A 213 6.80 25.07 -3.03
C ASN A 213 8.02 25.96 -3.20
N VAL A 214 9.05 25.48 -3.89
CA VAL A 214 10.35 26.17 -3.99
C VAL A 214 10.32 27.29 -5.03
N CYS A 215 9.70 27.06 -6.19
CA CYS A 215 9.80 27.97 -7.34
C CYS A 215 8.58 28.88 -7.54
N PHE A 216 7.47 28.61 -6.87
CA PHE A 216 6.24 29.37 -7.06
C PHE A 216 5.73 30.00 -5.76
N ARG A 217 5.29 31.27 -5.83
CA ARG A 217 4.57 31.99 -4.77
C ARG A 217 3.06 31.87 -4.93
N SER A 218 2.56 32.04 -6.16
CA SER A 218 1.13 32.09 -6.44
C SER A 218 0.48 30.71 -6.46
N TRP A 219 -0.64 30.56 -5.76
CA TRP A 219 -1.39 29.32 -5.71
C TRP A 219 -1.90 28.83 -7.08
N PRO A 220 -2.45 29.68 -7.97
CA PRO A 220 -2.86 29.24 -9.30
C PRO A 220 -1.72 28.60 -10.10
N ARG A 221 -0.51 29.17 -10.03
CA ARG A 221 0.66 28.61 -10.72
C ARG A 221 1.12 27.29 -10.12
N ARG A 222 1.06 27.17 -8.78
CA ARG A 222 1.33 25.88 -8.10
C ARG A 222 0.38 24.79 -8.56
N ILE A 223 -0.93 25.10 -8.60
CA ILE A 223 -1.97 24.16 -9.04
C ILE A 223 -1.77 23.79 -10.51
N ALA A 224 -1.52 24.77 -11.36
CA ALA A 224 -1.27 24.52 -12.79
C ALA A 224 -0.04 23.63 -13.01
N PHE A 225 1.08 23.94 -12.33
CA PHE A 225 2.29 23.11 -12.43
C PHE A 225 2.06 21.69 -11.90
N MET A 226 1.34 21.54 -10.79
CA MET A 226 0.99 20.24 -10.24
C MET A 226 0.09 19.44 -11.19
N ALA A 227 -0.88 20.07 -11.85
CA ALA A 227 -1.72 19.43 -12.85
C ALA A 227 -0.88 18.92 -14.04
N VAL A 228 0.10 19.70 -14.50
CA VAL A 228 1.07 19.25 -15.52
C VAL A 228 1.86 18.03 -15.02
N CYS A 229 2.36 18.08 -13.78
CA CYS A 229 3.10 16.95 -13.18
C CYS A 229 2.25 15.67 -13.03
N LEU A 230 0.94 15.79 -12.87
CA LEU A 230 0.03 14.65 -12.81
C LEU A 230 -0.31 14.09 -14.20
N VAL A 231 -0.63 14.95 -15.16
CA VAL A 231 -1.11 14.52 -16.49
C VAL A 231 0.03 14.03 -17.38
N THR A 232 1.18 14.72 -17.34
CA THR A 232 2.30 14.42 -18.25
C THR A 232 2.83 12.98 -18.14
N PRO A 233 3.09 12.40 -16.94
CA PRO A 233 3.60 11.03 -16.84
C PRO A 233 2.61 9.99 -17.35
N ILE A 234 1.31 10.21 -17.16
CA ILE A 234 0.25 9.31 -17.64
C ILE A 234 0.24 9.29 -19.17
N PHE A 235 0.21 10.47 -19.79
CA PHE A 235 0.22 10.58 -21.24
C PHE A 235 1.55 10.07 -21.83
N ALA A 236 2.69 10.45 -21.26
CA ALA A 236 4.00 10.01 -21.69
C ALA A 236 4.15 8.49 -21.63
N ASN A 237 3.57 7.83 -20.61
CA ASN A 237 3.56 6.37 -20.51
C ASN A 237 2.76 5.71 -21.64
N GLY A 238 1.59 6.26 -22.00
CA GLY A 238 0.81 5.82 -23.17
C GLY A 238 1.59 5.98 -24.49
N VAL A 239 2.28 7.12 -24.67
CA VAL A 239 3.16 7.34 -25.84
C VAL A 239 4.30 6.31 -25.88
N ARG A 240 4.90 6.00 -24.73
CA ARG A 240 5.94 4.98 -24.63
C ARG A 240 5.42 3.60 -25.03
N ALA A 241 4.26 3.19 -24.50
CA ALA A 241 3.65 1.91 -24.83
C ALA A 241 3.28 1.81 -26.32
N TRP A 242 2.68 2.87 -26.86
CA TRP A 242 2.42 2.99 -28.29
C TRP A 242 3.71 2.87 -29.13
N GLY A 243 4.76 3.61 -28.78
CA GLY A 243 6.04 3.59 -29.47
C GLY A 243 6.68 2.20 -29.49
N THR A 244 6.61 1.46 -28.37
CA THR A 244 7.10 0.08 -28.29
C THR A 244 6.36 -0.84 -29.27
N ILE A 245 5.02 -0.79 -29.31
CA ILE A 245 4.19 -1.60 -30.22
C ILE A 245 4.42 -1.19 -31.69
N TRP A 246 4.50 0.10 -31.96
CA TRP A 246 4.75 0.63 -33.30
C TRP A 246 6.12 0.19 -33.86
N ILE A 247 7.18 0.26 -33.02
CA ILE A 247 8.53 -0.22 -33.38
C ILE A 247 8.53 -1.74 -33.59
N ALA A 248 7.81 -2.50 -32.76
CA ALA A 248 7.67 -3.94 -32.92
C ALA A 248 7.03 -4.30 -34.28
N GLY A 249 6.09 -3.49 -34.77
CA GLY A 249 5.48 -3.64 -36.08
C GLY A 249 6.45 -3.42 -37.23
N ILE A 250 7.49 -2.61 -37.07
CA ILE A 250 8.47 -2.27 -38.10
C ILE A 250 9.72 -3.16 -38.07
N ARG A 251 10.21 -3.46 -36.86
CA ARG A 251 11.50 -4.13 -36.61
C ARG A 251 11.39 -5.53 -36.05
N GLY A 252 10.17 -5.97 -35.71
CA GLY A 252 9.89 -7.25 -35.08
C GLY A 252 9.90 -7.19 -33.55
N ILE A 253 9.25 -8.18 -32.91
CA ILE A 253 9.09 -8.27 -31.47
C ILE A 253 10.44 -8.45 -30.76
N GLU A 254 11.35 -9.25 -31.34
CA GLU A 254 12.67 -9.50 -30.75
C GLU A 254 13.48 -8.20 -30.58
N PHE A 255 13.41 -7.31 -31.55
CA PHE A 255 14.06 -6.00 -31.47
C PHE A 255 13.43 -5.14 -30.37
N ALA A 256 12.10 -5.11 -30.27
CA ALA A 256 11.38 -4.34 -29.26
C ALA A 256 11.61 -4.88 -27.83
N SER A 257 11.81 -6.20 -27.66
CA SER A 257 12.07 -6.85 -26.38
C SER A 257 13.55 -6.84 -25.97
N SER A 258 14.48 -6.77 -26.96
CA SER A 258 15.94 -6.76 -26.69
C SER A 258 16.46 -5.43 -26.16
N PHE A 259 15.70 -4.33 -26.35
CA PHE A 259 16.01 -3.05 -25.73
C PHE A 259 15.78 -3.17 -24.23
N ASP A 260 16.82 -2.95 -23.42
CA ASP A 260 16.70 -2.99 -21.95
C ASP A 260 15.59 -2.00 -21.51
N HIS A 261 14.41 -2.57 -21.32
CA HIS A 261 13.16 -1.85 -21.10
C HIS A 261 13.23 -0.95 -19.85
N VAL A 262 14.04 -1.35 -18.89
CA VAL A 262 14.25 -0.62 -17.62
C VAL A 262 15.12 0.62 -17.88
N PHE A 263 16.26 0.45 -18.55
CA PHE A 263 17.19 1.53 -18.83
C PHE A 263 16.58 2.61 -19.74
N TYR A 264 15.92 2.19 -20.81
CA TYR A 264 15.21 3.10 -21.72
C TYR A 264 14.07 3.86 -21.00
N GLY A 265 13.35 3.19 -20.10
CA GLY A 265 12.31 3.83 -19.28
C GLY A 265 12.84 4.96 -18.40
N TRP A 266 14.01 4.79 -17.79
CA TRP A 266 14.65 5.83 -16.97
C TRP A 266 15.08 7.05 -17.78
N ILE A 267 15.71 6.84 -18.93
CA ILE A 267 16.14 7.94 -19.83
C ILE A 267 14.91 8.70 -20.34
N PHE A 268 13.90 7.98 -20.82
CA PHE A 268 12.66 8.60 -21.32
C PHE A 268 12.00 9.46 -20.24
N PHE A 269 11.90 8.94 -19.01
CA PHE A 269 11.33 9.68 -17.90
C PHE A 269 12.17 10.90 -17.50
N ALA A 270 13.51 10.79 -17.49
CA ALA A 270 14.40 11.92 -17.22
C ALA A 270 14.21 13.05 -18.25
N ILE A 271 14.03 12.70 -19.54
CA ILE A 271 13.72 13.67 -20.60
C ILE A 271 12.36 14.33 -20.33
N VAL A 272 11.33 13.56 -20.04
CA VAL A 272 9.98 14.10 -19.73
C VAL A 272 10.04 15.05 -18.53
N MET A 273 10.74 14.69 -17.47
CA MET A 273 10.92 15.53 -16.29
C MET A 273 11.65 16.84 -16.62
N ALA A 274 12.72 16.75 -17.42
CA ALA A 274 13.47 17.91 -17.88
C ALA A 274 12.61 18.86 -18.74
N LEU A 275 11.76 18.31 -19.62
CA LEU A 275 10.83 19.09 -20.44
C LEU A 275 9.78 19.81 -19.58
N VAL A 276 9.22 19.13 -18.58
CA VAL A 276 8.27 19.74 -17.62
C VAL A 276 8.95 20.86 -16.85
N MET A 277 10.21 20.67 -16.40
CA MET A 277 10.98 21.72 -15.74
C MET A 277 11.23 22.91 -16.67
N ALA A 278 11.68 22.66 -17.89
CA ALA A 278 11.95 23.69 -18.88
C ALA A 278 10.68 24.50 -19.26
N ALA A 279 9.54 23.83 -19.40
CA ALA A 279 8.27 24.47 -19.64
C ALA A 279 7.82 25.32 -18.42
N GLY A 280 8.03 24.82 -17.21
CA GLY A 280 7.69 25.50 -15.97
C GLY A 280 8.57 26.73 -15.67
N TRP A 281 9.82 26.70 -16.09
CA TRP A 281 10.84 27.72 -15.77
C TRP A 281 10.36 29.16 -16.06
N LYS A 282 9.73 29.37 -17.22
CA LYS A 282 9.23 30.69 -17.63
C LYS A 282 8.15 31.26 -16.71
N PHE A 283 7.53 30.41 -15.90
CA PHE A 283 6.42 30.77 -15.01
C PHE A 283 6.84 30.88 -13.54
N PHE A 284 8.12 30.61 -13.22
CA PHE A 284 8.63 30.77 -11.86
C PHE A 284 8.49 32.22 -11.41
N ASP A 285 7.91 32.41 -10.23
CA ASP A 285 7.62 33.71 -9.66
C ASP A 285 8.28 33.92 -8.28
N ARG A 286 9.19 33.00 -7.88
CA ARG A 286 10.03 33.18 -6.70
C ARG A 286 11.47 33.40 -7.13
N ALA A 287 12.10 34.45 -6.60
CA ALA A 287 13.52 34.68 -6.79
C ALA A 287 14.36 33.73 -5.94
N ILE A 288 15.62 33.48 -6.35
CA ILE A 288 16.53 32.55 -5.66
C ILE A 288 16.79 33.01 -4.22
N ASP A 289 16.89 34.34 -4.00
CA ASP A 289 17.17 34.93 -2.69
C ASP A 289 15.91 35.14 -1.83
N ASP A 290 14.72 34.77 -2.33
CA ASP A 290 13.49 34.90 -1.59
C ASP A 290 13.46 33.95 -0.38
N PRO A 291 13.13 34.45 0.82
CA PRO A 291 13.03 33.58 1.98
C PRO A 291 11.96 32.51 1.78
N MET A 292 12.31 31.26 2.13
CA MET A 292 11.36 30.12 2.01
C MET A 292 10.18 30.26 2.94
N ILE A 293 10.30 31.08 3.99
CA ILE A 293 9.24 31.37 4.95
C ILE A 293 9.31 32.82 5.40
N ASP A 294 8.15 33.42 5.52
CA ASP A 294 7.93 34.73 6.09
C ASP A 294 7.58 34.55 7.58
N ILE A 295 8.54 34.81 8.46
CA ILE A 295 8.38 34.65 9.92
C ILE A 295 7.38 35.66 10.48
N ASP A 296 7.32 36.88 9.92
CA ASP A 296 6.39 37.92 10.39
C ASP A 296 4.94 37.46 10.14
N LYS A 297 4.66 36.84 9.01
CA LYS A 297 3.34 36.24 8.75
C LYS A 297 3.02 35.07 9.70
N VAL A 298 4.01 34.26 10.09
CA VAL A 298 3.80 33.21 11.08
C VAL A 298 3.51 33.79 12.44
N GLN A 299 4.23 34.84 12.85
CA GLN A 299 4.06 35.49 14.14
C GLN A 299 2.75 36.30 14.25
N GLN A 300 2.27 36.86 13.13
CA GLN A 300 1.02 37.63 13.05
C GLN A 300 -0.19 36.78 12.63
N SER A 301 -0.04 35.46 12.56
CA SER A 301 -1.12 34.56 12.15
C SER A 301 -2.15 34.41 13.27
N TRP A 302 -3.37 34.92 13.04
CA TRP A 302 -4.50 34.81 13.97
C TRP A 302 -4.79 33.33 14.36
N LEU A 303 -4.58 32.41 13.41
CA LEU A 303 -4.76 30.98 13.66
C LEU A 303 -3.72 30.46 14.65
N VAL A 304 -2.46 30.83 14.44
CA VAL A 304 -1.36 30.41 15.32
C VAL A 304 -1.55 31.01 16.72
N ASP A 305 -1.95 32.29 16.82
CA ASP A 305 -2.24 32.95 18.08
C ASP A 305 -3.40 32.29 18.84
N ARG A 306 -4.44 31.84 18.11
CA ARG A 306 -5.57 31.10 18.71
C ARG A 306 -5.17 29.70 19.22
N LEU A 307 -4.17 29.08 18.59
CA LEU A 307 -3.66 27.76 18.94
C LEU A 307 -2.58 27.82 20.03
N GLU A 308 -1.95 28.95 20.24
CA GLU A 308 -0.86 29.12 21.18
C GLU A 308 -1.25 28.92 22.67
N PRO A 309 -2.45 29.32 23.16
CA PRO A 309 -2.88 29.05 24.53
C PRO A 309 -2.97 27.55 24.88
N LEU A 310 -3.02 26.68 23.85
CA LEU A 310 -3.06 25.23 24.03
C LEU A 310 -1.69 24.64 24.39
N ARG A 311 -0.85 25.41 25.06
CA ARG A 311 0.49 25.02 25.49
C ARG A 311 0.46 23.98 26.60
N LEU A 312 1.49 23.17 26.61
CA LEU A 312 1.80 22.17 27.62
C LEU A 312 3.28 22.27 27.99
N GLY A 313 3.63 21.95 29.23
CA GLY A 313 5.05 21.84 29.58
C GLY A 313 5.74 20.77 28.76
N GLN A 314 6.96 21.03 28.26
CA GLN A 314 7.67 20.08 27.41
C GLN A 314 7.92 18.71 28.08
N ASN A 315 8.15 18.68 29.41
CA ASN A 315 8.27 17.42 30.15
C ASN A 315 6.94 16.66 30.17
N ALA A 316 5.83 17.36 30.36
CA ALA A 316 4.50 16.75 30.31
C ALA A 316 4.16 16.24 28.91
N ALA A 317 4.54 16.98 27.85
CA ALA A 317 4.39 16.52 26.47
C ALA A 317 5.19 15.24 26.21
N LEU A 318 6.44 15.20 26.65
CA LEU A 318 7.29 14.00 26.48
C LEU A 318 6.75 12.80 27.28
N ALA A 319 6.31 13.02 28.50
CA ALA A 319 5.69 11.97 29.33
C ALA A 319 4.38 11.46 28.71
N ALA A 320 3.56 12.36 28.14
CA ALA A 320 2.33 11.98 27.45
C ALA A 320 2.61 11.19 26.16
N LEU A 321 3.62 11.58 25.38
CA LEU A 321 4.07 10.80 24.20
C LEU A 321 4.47 9.39 24.62
N ALA A 322 5.30 9.25 25.66
CA ALA A 322 5.70 7.95 26.19
C ALA A 322 4.50 7.14 26.68
N GLY A 323 3.56 7.76 27.39
CA GLY A 323 2.33 7.12 27.86
C GLY A 323 1.45 6.62 26.71
N LEU A 324 1.30 7.40 25.64
CA LEU A 324 0.56 7.00 24.43
C LEU A 324 1.24 5.82 23.73
N VAL A 325 2.56 5.83 23.62
CA VAL A 325 3.32 4.69 23.07
C VAL A 325 3.06 3.44 23.89
N VAL A 326 3.22 3.51 25.21
CA VAL A 326 2.97 2.36 26.11
C VAL A 326 1.53 1.86 25.98
N LEU A 327 0.56 2.78 25.87
CA LEU A 327 -0.85 2.43 25.72
C LEU A 327 -1.10 1.64 24.42
N PHE A 328 -0.72 2.19 23.27
CA PHE A 328 -1.06 1.58 21.98
C PHE A 328 -0.21 0.37 21.66
N VAL A 329 1.10 0.41 21.93
CA VAL A 329 2.00 -0.74 21.75
C VAL A 329 1.67 -1.85 22.74
N GLY A 330 1.39 -1.50 23.99
CA GLY A 330 0.97 -2.44 25.02
C GLY A 330 -0.36 -3.13 24.65
N TRP A 331 -1.35 -2.35 24.21
CA TRP A 331 -2.62 -2.89 23.73
C TRP A 331 -2.44 -3.81 22.52
N GLY A 332 -1.69 -3.38 21.51
CA GLY A 332 -1.36 -4.19 20.33
C GLY A 332 -0.66 -5.50 20.71
N SER A 333 0.36 -5.43 21.59
CA SER A 333 1.09 -6.60 22.07
C SER A 333 0.18 -7.57 22.84
N MET A 334 -0.73 -7.05 23.65
CA MET A 334 -1.69 -7.88 24.40
C MET A 334 -2.68 -8.56 23.45
N ALA A 335 -3.20 -7.84 22.45
CA ALA A 335 -4.08 -8.42 21.43
C ALA A 335 -3.33 -9.47 20.58
N ASN A 336 -2.07 -9.21 20.24
CA ASN A 336 -1.21 -10.14 19.48
C ASN A 336 -0.81 -11.39 20.26
N ALA A 337 -0.78 -11.34 21.58
CA ALA A 337 -0.50 -12.50 22.43
C ALA A 337 -1.70 -13.44 22.58
N MET A 338 -2.92 -12.96 22.31
CA MET A 338 -4.13 -13.76 22.44
C MET A 338 -4.24 -14.76 21.29
N ARG A 339 -4.58 -16.00 21.60
CA ARG A 339 -4.80 -17.08 20.65
C ARG A 339 -6.15 -17.71 20.90
N ALA A 340 -6.87 -18.03 19.83
CA ALA A 340 -8.08 -18.84 19.92
C ALA A 340 -7.72 -20.32 20.08
N ALA A 341 -8.57 -21.07 20.74
CA ALA A 341 -8.44 -22.53 20.76
C ALA A 341 -8.75 -23.07 19.37
N VAL A 342 -7.84 -23.87 18.81
CA VAL A 342 -8.03 -24.60 17.55
C VAL A 342 -7.76 -26.08 17.78
N PRO A 343 -8.46 -26.99 17.08
CA PRO A 343 -8.27 -28.43 17.24
C PRO A 343 -6.88 -28.86 16.78
N THR A 344 -6.40 -29.99 17.30
CA THR A 344 -5.13 -30.60 16.88
C THR A 344 -5.20 -31.21 15.48
N ALA A 345 -6.39 -31.62 15.05
CA ALA A 345 -6.69 -32.12 13.70
C ALA A 345 -8.04 -31.58 13.25
N ILE A 346 -8.21 -31.40 11.94
CA ILE A 346 -9.51 -31.06 11.35
C ILE A 346 -10.32 -32.36 11.25
N ASP A 347 -11.53 -32.34 11.78
CA ASP A 347 -12.49 -33.41 11.57
C ASP A 347 -13.06 -33.33 10.15
N VAL A 348 -13.03 -34.46 9.43
CA VAL A 348 -13.52 -34.54 8.05
C VAL A 348 -14.87 -35.22 8.06
N PRO A 349 -16.01 -34.47 8.01
CA PRO A 349 -17.34 -35.08 8.05
C PRO A 349 -17.62 -35.87 6.78
N ASP A 350 -18.31 -37.00 6.93
CA ASP A 350 -18.91 -37.69 5.78
C ASP A 350 -19.95 -36.81 5.10
N VAL A 351 -19.98 -36.86 3.77
CA VAL A 351 -20.92 -36.07 2.94
C VAL A 351 -21.85 -37.04 2.21
N PRO A 352 -23.15 -37.03 2.49
CA PRO A 352 -24.11 -37.97 1.87
C PRO A 352 -24.07 -37.89 0.33
N GLY A 353 -23.89 -39.05 -0.32
CA GLY A 353 -23.83 -39.13 -1.78
C GLY A 353 -22.50 -38.72 -2.41
N TRP A 354 -21.49 -38.39 -1.59
CA TRP A 354 -20.15 -38.02 -2.03
C TRP A 354 -19.11 -38.90 -1.33
N HIS A 355 -18.04 -39.25 -2.04
CA HIS A 355 -16.94 -40.07 -1.53
C HIS A 355 -15.61 -39.35 -1.73
N LEU A 356 -14.69 -39.52 -0.79
CA LEU A 356 -13.33 -39.02 -0.95
C LEU A 356 -12.65 -39.72 -2.13
N ALA A 357 -12.18 -38.92 -3.09
CA ALA A 357 -11.43 -39.43 -4.22
C ALA A 357 -10.00 -39.79 -3.83
N SER A 358 -9.50 -40.91 -4.34
CA SER A 358 -8.07 -41.26 -4.26
C SER A 358 -7.26 -40.58 -5.36
N ASP A 359 -7.91 -40.14 -6.43
CA ASP A 359 -7.26 -39.58 -7.61
C ASP A 359 -7.09 -38.08 -7.52
N GLY A 360 -5.92 -37.58 -7.97
CA GLY A 360 -5.62 -36.16 -8.01
C GLY A 360 -6.43 -35.42 -9.08
N ALA A 361 -6.46 -34.09 -8.99
CA ALA A 361 -7.05 -33.24 -10.01
C ALA A 361 -6.32 -33.42 -11.36
N ARG A 362 -7.07 -33.42 -12.47
CA ARG A 362 -6.50 -33.41 -13.82
C ARG A 362 -5.56 -32.23 -14.04
N TYR A 363 -5.93 -31.08 -13.47
CA TYR A 363 -5.10 -29.89 -13.41
C TYR A 363 -4.87 -29.51 -11.95
N PRO A 364 -3.61 -29.54 -11.46
CA PRO A 364 -3.30 -29.22 -10.07
C PRO A 364 -3.76 -27.80 -9.70
N TRP A 365 -4.61 -27.72 -8.68
CA TRP A 365 -5.06 -26.47 -8.10
C TRP A 365 -4.76 -26.51 -6.61
N MET A 366 -3.93 -25.58 -6.16
CA MET A 366 -3.41 -25.54 -4.80
C MET A 366 -3.67 -24.17 -4.21
N PRO A 367 -4.80 -23.97 -3.51
CA PRO A 367 -5.05 -22.73 -2.77
C PRO A 367 -3.98 -22.47 -1.72
N LEU A 368 -3.65 -21.20 -1.52
CA LEU A 368 -2.61 -20.80 -0.57
C LEU A 368 -3.23 -20.30 0.73
N HIS A 369 -2.78 -20.86 1.85
CA HIS A 369 -3.19 -20.51 3.21
C HIS A 369 -1.94 -20.34 4.08
N THR A 370 -1.19 -19.25 3.85
CA THR A 370 0.05 -18.98 4.58
C THR A 370 -0.24 -18.78 6.07
N GLY A 371 0.58 -19.41 6.92
CA GLY A 371 0.46 -19.29 8.37
C GLY A 371 -0.76 -19.95 9.00
N ALA A 372 -1.59 -20.67 8.23
CA ALA A 372 -2.71 -21.42 8.80
C ALA A 372 -2.21 -22.49 9.79
N ASP A 373 -2.85 -22.58 10.97
CA ASP A 373 -2.51 -23.57 11.99
C ASP A 373 -2.90 -24.96 11.55
N ARG A 374 -4.00 -25.07 10.83
CA ARG A 374 -4.48 -26.31 10.21
C ARG A 374 -4.98 -26.01 8.81
N ARG A 375 -4.70 -26.93 7.89
CA ARG A 375 -5.18 -26.85 6.50
C ARG A 375 -5.37 -28.25 5.97
N LEU A 376 -6.36 -28.39 5.09
CA LEU A 376 -6.57 -29.61 4.31
C LEU A 376 -7.10 -29.27 2.92
N ILE A 377 -6.83 -30.13 1.97
CA ILE A 377 -7.41 -30.10 0.64
C ILE A 377 -7.94 -31.51 0.39
N LEU A 378 -9.22 -31.59 0.06
CA LEU A 378 -9.91 -32.86 -0.19
C LEU A 378 -10.60 -32.76 -1.56
N ARG A 379 -10.71 -33.89 -2.22
CA ARG A 379 -11.55 -34.04 -3.41
C ARG A 379 -12.67 -35.00 -3.08
N TYR A 380 -13.88 -34.59 -3.34
CA TYR A 380 -15.07 -35.41 -3.27
C TYR A 380 -15.59 -35.72 -4.68
N THR A 381 -16.02 -36.95 -4.92
CA THR A 381 -16.65 -37.39 -6.16
C THR A 381 -18.05 -37.93 -5.86
N ASP A 382 -19.00 -37.66 -6.76
CA ASP A 382 -20.33 -38.25 -6.75
C ASP A 382 -20.37 -39.57 -7.56
N GLY A 383 -21.50 -40.26 -7.55
CA GLY A 383 -21.69 -41.50 -8.31
C GLY A 383 -21.62 -41.32 -9.84
N SER A 384 -21.63 -40.07 -10.36
CA SER A 384 -21.50 -39.76 -11.78
C SER A 384 -20.03 -39.53 -12.21
N GLY A 385 -19.07 -39.52 -11.28
CA GLY A 385 -17.69 -39.17 -11.51
C GLY A 385 -17.41 -37.66 -11.54
N SER A 386 -18.42 -36.83 -11.23
CA SER A 386 -18.20 -35.41 -11.06
C SER A 386 -17.53 -35.12 -9.72
N SER A 387 -16.67 -34.10 -9.65
CA SER A 387 -15.86 -33.81 -8.46
C SER A 387 -15.94 -32.36 -8.00
N VAL A 388 -15.86 -32.19 -6.67
CA VAL A 388 -15.71 -30.90 -6.00
C VAL A 388 -14.47 -30.97 -5.11
N ASP A 389 -13.59 -29.99 -5.28
CA ASP A 389 -12.43 -29.80 -4.41
C ASP A 389 -12.81 -28.90 -3.24
N VAL A 390 -12.45 -29.34 -2.04
CA VAL A 390 -12.67 -28.64 -0.78
C VAL A 390 -11.32 -28.23 -0.20
N SER A 391 -11.07 -26.95 -0.09
CA SER A 391 -9.93 -26.43 0.67
C SER A 391 -10.44 -25.79 1.94
N TYR A 392 -9.91 -26.21 3.07
CA TYR A 392 -10.25 -25.68 4.38
C TYR A 392 -8.99 -25.30 5.15
N ALA A 393 -9.00 -24.11 5.75
CA ALA A 393 -7.89 -23.64 6.58
C ALA A 393 -8.42 -22.99 7.85
N LEU A 394 -7.70 -23.15 8.96
CA LEU A 394 -8.06 -22.67 10.28
C LEU A 394 -6.91 -21.88 10.88
N TYR A 395 -7.21 -20.72 11.45
CA TYR A 395 -6.28 -19.79 12.06
C TYR A 395 -6.68 -19.53 13.52
N ASP A 396 -5.73 -19.63 14.45
CA ASP A 396 -5.92 -19.28 15.87
C ASP A 396 -5.85 -17.79 16.13
N ALA A 397 -5.26 -17.04 15.21
CA ALA A 397 -5.13 -15.59 15.26
C ALA A 397 -4.96 -15.02 13.84
N GLN A 398 -5.13 -13.72 13.72
CA GLN A 398 -4.88 -12.96 12.50
C GLN A 398 -3.74 -11.97 12.77
N MET A 399 -2.63 -12.11 12.06
CA MET A 399 -1.47 -11.22 12.15
C MET A 399 -0.69 -11.27 10.85
N GLU A 400 0.28 -10.39 10.67
CA GLU A 400 1.14 -10.39 9.49
C GLU A 400 1.76 -11.76 9.23
N GLY A 401 1.67 -12.22 7.98
CA GLY A 401 2.11 -13.56 7.59
C GLY A 401 1.18 -14.71 8.02
N LYS A 402 0.09 -14.40 8.73
CA LYS A 402 -0.92 -15.35 9.21
C LYS A 402 -2.33 -14.75 9.02
N GLU A 403 -2.71 -14.50 7.77
CA GLU A 403 -3.95 -13.82 7.42
C GLU A 403 -4.85 -14.70 6.57
N ALA A 404 -6.08 -14.91 7.03
CA ALA A 404 -7.08 -15.72 6.31
C ALA A 404 -7.47 -15.14 4.95
N GLY A 405 -7.40 -13.82 4.77
CA GLY A 405 -7.75 -13.11 3.54
C GLY A 405 -6.66 -12.12 3.11
N GLY A 406 -5.39 -12.46 3.30
CA GLY A 406 -4.25 -11.66 2.87
C GLY A 406 -4.14 -11.58 1.35
N PHE A 407 -3.36 -10.62 0.85
CA PHE A 407 -3.07 -10.49 -0.58
C PHE A 407 -2.33 -11.74 -1.08
N GLY A 408 -2.74 -12.26 -2.24
CA GLY A 408 -2.16 -13.48 -2.82
C GLY A 408 -2.52 -14.78 -2.09
N GLN A 409 -3.45 -14.75 -1.14
CA GLN A 409 -3.98 -15.92 -0.43
C GLN A 409 -5.29 -16.41 -1.07
N GLY A 410 -5.66 -17.65 -0.76
CA GLY A 410 -6.93 -18.25 -1.15
C GLY A 410 -6.89 -18.98 -2.49
N ALA A 411 -7.96 -18.87 -3.28
CA ALA A 411 -8.20 -19.67 -4.48
C ALA A 411 -7.17 -19.44 -5.60
N LEU A 412 -6.58 -18.26 -5.65
CA LEU A 412 -5.65 -17.82 -6.69
C LEU A 412 -4.34 -17.31 -6.08
N PRO A 413 -3.37 -18.21 -5.81
CA PRO A 413 -2.06 -17.79 -5.31
C PRO A 413 -1.27 -17.01 -6.36
N MET A 414 -0.47 -16.04 -5.90
CA MET A 414 0.49 -15.35 -6.77
C MET A 414 1.49 -16.34 -7.39
N GLY A 415 1.80 -16.15 -8.67
CA GLY A 415 2.74 -17.01 -9.40
C GLY A 415 2.19 -18.41 -9.72
N SER A 416 0.90 -18.68 -9.48
CA SER A 416 0.27 -19.92 -9.93
C SER A 416 0.08 -19.91 -11.46
N ARG A 417 -0.18 -21.10 -12.02
CA ARG A 417 -0.54 -21.23 -13.45
C ARG A 417 -1.99 -20.82 -13.74
N TRP A 418 -2.77 -20.51 -12.69
CA TRP A 418 -4.14 -20.05 -12.79
C TRP A 418 -4.18 -18.55 -12.83
N ALA A 419 -4.98 -17.98 -13.71
CA ALA A 419 -5.26 -16.55 -13.82
C ALA A 419 -6.72 -16.27 -13.50
N TRP A 420 -7.02 -15.13 -12.91
CA TRP A 420 -8.40 -14.66 -12.73
C TRP A 420 -8.99 -14.28 -14.08
N GLU A 421 -10.19 -14.76 -14.35
CA GLU A 421 -10.91 -14.48 -15.59
C GLU A 421 -12.06 -13.51 -15.34
N SER A 422 -12.97 -13.84 -14.43
CA SER A 422 -14.16 -13.05 -14.14
C SER A 422 -14.73 -13.36 -12.75
N ASP A 423 -15.61 -12.50 -12.28
CA ASP A 423 -16.48 -12.85 -11.17
C ASP A 423 -17.43 -13.99 -11.60
N GLY A 424 -17.60 -14.96 -10.72
CA GLY A 424 -18.52 -16.09 -10.92
C GLY A 424 -19.97 -15.75 -10.54
N PRO A 425 -20.89 -16.72 -10.68
CA PRO A 425 -22.28 -16.55 -10.28
C PRO A 425 -22.41 -16.30 -8.78
N ALA A 426 -23.51 -15.67 -8.35
CA ALA A 426 -23.74 -15.34 -6.95
C ALA A 426 -23.96 -16.60 -6.09
N PHE A 427 -23.23 -16.68 -4.97
CA PHE A 427 -23.41 -17.67 -3.91
C PHE A 427 -23.73 -16.96 -2.59
N ALA A 428 -24.63 -17.52 -1.81
CA ALA A 428 -24.98 -16.98 -0.50
C ALA A 428 -23.72 -16.90 0.39
N ASP A 429 -23.45 -15.72 0.93
CA ASP A 429 -22.32 -15.43 1.82
C ASP A 429 -20.94 -15.85 1.26
N GLY A 430 -20.84 -16.07 -0.05
CA GLY A 430 -19.62 -16.48 -0.74
C GLY A 430 -19.12 -15.42 -1.74
N LYS A 431 -17.83 -15.39 -1.99
CA LYS A 431 -17.23 -14.75 -3.16
C LYS A 431 -16.88 -15.85 -4.16
N SER A 432 -17.38 -15.73 -5.38
CA SER A 432 -17.10 -16.67 -6.46
C SER A 432 -16.20 -16.04 -7.51
N ASP A 433 -15.15 -16.75 -7.89
CA ASP A 433 -14.20 -16.36 -8.91
C ASP A 433 -14.10 -17.47 -9.97
N VAL A 434 -14.17 -17.09 -11.24
CA VAL A 434 -13.79 -17.97 -12.35
C VAL A 434 -12.31 -17.78 -12.62
N VAL A 435 -11.57 -18.88 -12.59
CA VAL A 435 -10.13 -18.89 -12.84
C VAL A 435 -9.81 -19.80 -14.01
N GLN A 436 -8.85 -19.42 -14.83
CA GLN A 436 -8.43 -20.13 -16.04
C GLN A 436 -6.97 -20.61 -15.90
N ALA A 437 -6.72 -21.86 -16.33
CA ALA A 437 -5.37 -22.37 -16.55
C ALA A 437 -4.99 -22.33 -18.04
N PRO A 438 -3.70 -22.46 -18.40
CA PRO A 438 -3.28 -22.56 -19.80
C PRO A 438 -4.04 -23.68 -20.55
N GLY A 439 -4.63 -23.32 -21.69
CA GLY A 439 -5.61 -24.15 -22.41
C GLY A 439 -7.05 -23.75 -22.04
N PRO A 440 -8.07 -24.42 -22.58
CA PRO A 440 -9.48 -24.11 -22.29
C PRO A 440 -9.93 -24.75 -20.96
N VAL A 441 -9.18 -24.54 -19.87
CA VAL A 441 -9.48 -25.12 -18.56
C VAL A 441 -9.96 -24.03 -17.62
N HIS A 442 -11.24 -24.06 -17.32
CA HIS A 442 -11.89 -23.11 -16.42
C HIS A 442 -12.29 -23.81 -15.12
N ARG A 443 -12.25 -23.08 -14.03
CA ARG A 443 -12.60 -23.55 -12.69
C ARG A 443 -13.37 -22.46 -11.97
N LEU A 444 -14.47 -22.81 -11.32
CA LEU A 444 -15.19 -21.97 -10.39
C LEU A 444 -14.66 -22.23 -8.98
N ALA A 445 -14.34 -21.19 -8.23
CA ALA A 445 -13.96 -21.26 -6.82
C ALA A 445 -14.85 -20.33 -5.99
N VAL A 446 -15.47 -20.85 -4.94
CA VAL A 446 -16.35 -20.12 -4.02
C VAL A 446 -15.71 -20.06 -2.65
N THR A 447 -15.28 -18.86 -2.25
CA THR A 447 -14.58 -18.62 -0.98
C THR A 447 -15.52 -18.07 0.08
N ARG A 448 -15.44 -18.61 1.28
CA ARG A 448 -16.13 -18.12 2.49
C ARG A 448 -15.19 -18.07 3.67
N TYR A 449 -15.38 -17.05 4.47
CA TYR A 449 -14.71 -16.84 5.75
C TYR A 449 -15.71 -17.00 6.88
N ARG A 450 -15.31 -17.71 7.94
CA ARG A 450 -16.12 -17.92 9.16
C ARG A 450 -15.32 -17.47 10.38
N THR A 451 -15.89 -16.52 11.17
CA THR A 451 -15.32 -16.11 12.45
C THR A 451 -16.43 -15.67 13.38
N GLY A 452 -16.56 -16.30 14.55
CA GLY A 452 -17.74 -16.12 15.42
C GLY A 452 -19.04 -16.34 14.65
N ASP A 453 -19.96 -15.38 14.67
CA ASP A 453 -21.23 -15.47 13.97
C ASP A 453 -21.17 -15.00 12.50
N LEU A 454 -20.05 -14.42 12.08
CA LEU A 454 -19.87 -13.96 10.70
C LEU A 454 -19.63 -15.14 9.76
N LEU A 455 -20.41 -15.24 8.69
CA LEU A 455 -20.10 -15.97 7.46
C LEU A 455 -20.09 -14.95 6.32
N THR A 456 -19.03 -14.91 5.51
CA THR A 456 -18.94 -13.94 4.41
C THR A 456 -17.87 -14.33 3.39
N GLY A 457 -18.10 -14.01 2.11
CA GLY A 457 -17.07 -14.00 1.07
C GLY A 457 -16.26 -12.70 1.02
N SER A 458 -16.63 -11.67 1.80
CA SER A 458 -15.99 -10.37 1.77
C SER A 458 -14.78 -10.30 2.70
N ASN A 459 -13.58 -10.14 2.14
CA ASN A 459 -12.36 -9.90 2.89
C ASN A 459 -12.43 -8.62 3.75
N ALA A 460 -13.08 -7.56 3.25
CA ALA A 460 -13.25 -6.32 3.99
C ALA A 460 -14.10 -6.51 5.26
N LYS A 461 -15.20 -7.27 5.17
CA LYS A 461 -16.02 -7.60 6.35
C LYS A 461 -15.25 -8.47 7.36
N LEU A 462 -14.49 -9.45 6.88
CA LEU A 462 -13.62 -10.26 7.73
C LEU A 462 -12.61 -9.38 8.49
N LYS A 463 -11.88 -8.53 7.78
CA LYS A 463 -10.89 -7.62 8.39
C LYS A 463 -11.54 -6.69 9.43
N LEU A 464 -12.74 -6.17 9.14
CA LEU A 464 -13.46 -5.31 10.10
C LEU A 464 -13.81 -6.03 11.40
N VAL A 465 -14.30 -7.28 11.31
CA VAL A 465 -14.60 -8.09 12.50
C VAL A 465 -13.31 -8.43 13.25
N ASN A 466 -12.23 -8.80 12.55
CA ASN A 466 -10.94 -9.07 13.18
C ASN A 466 -10.38 -7.85 13.92
N ILE A 467 -10.46 -6.65 13.32
CA ILE A 467 -10.09 -5.40 13.99
C ILE A 467 -10.93 -5.19 15.26
N THR A 468 -12.26 -5.38 15.15
CA THR A 468 -13.18 -5.19 16.29
C THR A 468 -12.89 -6.18 17.41
N ASP A 469 -12.67 -7.45 17.09
CA ASP A 469 -12.33 -8.46 18.10
C ASP A 469 -11.01 -8.13 18.80
N ARG A 470 -9.98 -7.72 18.07
CA ARG A 470 -8.68 -7.34 18.65
C ARG A 470 -8.75 -6.06 19.47
N LEU A 471 -9.55 -5.07 19.05
CA LEU A 471 -9.84 -3.88 19.85
C LEU A 471 -10.53 -4.22 21.17
N LEU A 472 -11.39 -5.23 21.17
CA LEU A 472 -12.10 -5.69 22.36
C LEU A 472 -11.34 -6.79 23.14
N LEU A 473 -10.08 -7.06 22.76
CA LEU A 473 -9.26 -8.13 23.33
C LEU A 473 -9.99 -9.48 23.33
N ARG A 474 -10.60 -9.82 22.20
CA ARG A 474 -11.27 -11.10 21.96
C ARG A 474 -10.46 -11.90 20.96
N SER A 475 -10.34 -13.20 21.17
CA SER A 475 -9.70 -14.13 20.25
C SER A 475 -10.72 -15.16 19.79
N ARG A 476 -10.99 -15.19 18.48
CA ARG A 476 -11.88 -16.15 17.83
C ARG A 476 -11.14 -16.85 16.70
N PRO A 477 -11.35 -18.15 16.52
CA PRO A 477 -10.77 -18.84 15.38
C PRO A 477 -11.39 -18.31 14.08
N THR A 478 -10.56 -18.22 13.05
CA THR A 478 -11.03 -17.87 11.70
C THR A 478 -10.83 -19.06 10.79
N ALA A 479 -11.90 -19.52 10.15
CA ALA A 479 -11.86 -20.56 9.15
C ALA A 479 -12.07 -20.00 7.74
N VAL A 480 -11.37 -20.58 6.78
CA VAL A 480 -11.55 -20.32 5.34
C VAL A 480 -12.03 -21.62 4.70
N LEU A 481 -13.12 -21.54 3.96
CA LEU A 481 -13.62 -22.64 3.12
C LEU A 481 -13.60 -22.17 1.67
N ILE A 482 -12.98 -22.98 0.80
CA ILE A 482 -13.05 -22.78 -0.64
C ILE A 482 -13.61 -24.06 -1.26
N LEU A 483 -14.79 -23.96 -1.88
CA LEU A 483 -15.37 -25.03 -2.69
C LEU A 483 -15.05 -24.72 -4.15
N SER A 484 -14.54 -25.70 -4.88
CA SER A 484 -14.13 -25.47 -6.27
C SER A 484 -14.48 -26.67 -7.16
N ALA A 485 -14.93 -26.37 -8.38
CA ALA A 485 -15.19 -27.39 -9.40
C ALA A 485 -14.62 -26.95 -10.77
N GLU A 486 -14.07 -27.89 -11.53
CA GLU A 486 -13.67 -27.66 -12.92
C GLU A 486 -14.92 -27.62 -13.82
N GLU A 487 -14.88 -26.76 -14.85
CA GLU A 487 -15.86 -26.81 -15.94
C GLU A 487 -15.64 -28.02 -16.85
N GLY A 488 -16.66 -28.42 -17.61
CA GLY A 488 -16.57 -29.54 -18.55
C GLY A 488 -16.73 -30.92 -17.91
N GLN A 489 -17.25 -31.02 -16.68
CA GLN A 489 -17.69 -32.25 -16.04
C GLN A 489 -19.13 -32.63 -16.50
N ALA A 490 -19.71 -33.68 -15.94
CA ALA A 490 -21.07 -34.12 -16.27
C ALA A 490 -22.18 -33.08 -15.96
N ALA A 491 -21.88 -32.13 -15.08
CA ALA A 491 -22.73 -30.99 -14.78
C ALA A 491 -21.90 -29.69 -14.72
N PRO A 492 -22.51 -28.50 -14.94
CA PRO A 492 -21.84 -27.20 -14.76
C PRO A 492 -21.25 -27.05 -13.35
N ALA A 493 -20.10 -26.36 -13.24
CA ALA A 493 -19.42 -26.16 -11.96
C ALA A 493 -20.30 -25.50 -10.88
N PRO A 494 -21.15 -24.50 -11.18
CA PRO A 494 -22.08 -23.96 -10.19
C PRO A 494 -23.05 -25.00 -9.62
N ASP A 495 -23.62 -25.85 -10.49
CA ASP A 495 -24.58 -26.88 -10.08
C ASP A 495 -23.94 -27.96 -9.21
N LEU A 496 -22.67 -28.30 -9.51
CA LEU A 496 -21.88 -29.23 -8.69
C LEU A 496 -21.67 -28.69 -7.28
N ILE A 497 -21.28 -27.43 -7.16
CA ILE A 497 -21.05 -26.77 -5.87
C ILE A 497 -22.37 -26.68 -5.11
N HIS A 498 -23.49 -26.29 -5.74
CA HIS A 498 -24.79 -26.24 -5.08
C HIS A 498 -25.27 -27.61 -4.61
N ARG A 499 -25.06 -28.69 -5.40
CA ARG A 499 -25.38 -30.06 -4.97
C ARG A 499 -24.53 -30.49 -3.77
N PHE A 500 -23.25 -30.14 -3.77
CA PHE A 500 -22.38 -30.42 -2.64
C PHE A 500 -22.81 -29.63 -1.40
N GLU A 501 -23.15 -28.35 -1.52
CA GLU A 501 -23.67 -27.54 -0.42
C GLU A 501 -24.99 -28.09 0.14
N ALA A 502 -25.89 -28.57 -0.72
CA ALA A 502 -27.11 -29.22 -0.27
C ALA A 502 -26.82 -30.50 0.54
N ALA A 503 -25.79 -31.25 0.16
CA ALA A 503 -25.40 -32.50 0.85
C ALA A 503 -24.74 -32.25 2.21
N ILE A 504 -23.93 -31.18 2.35
CA ILE A 504 -23.27 -30.83 3.63
C ILE A 504 -24.21 -30.14 4.62
N GLY A 505 -25.36 -29.65 4.13
CA GLY A 505 -26.32 -28.86 4.92
C GLY A 505 -25.85 -27.42 5.16
N PRO A 506 -26.27 -26.76 6.26
CA PRO A 506 -25.89 -25.38 6.53
C PRO A 506 -24.36 -25.19 6.58
N VAL A 507 -23.81 -24.42 5.66
CA VAL A 507 -22.35 -24.18 5.53
C VAL A 507 -21.71 -23.73 6.84
N PRO A 508 -22.29 -22.79 7.63
CA PRO A 508 -21.70 -22.40 8.92
C PRO A 508 -21.53 -23.59 9.87
N ALA A 509 -22.57 -24.38 10.02
CA ALA A 509 -22.56 -25.54 10.93
C ALA A 509 -21.56 -26.62 10.45
N TRP A 510 -21.39 -26.78 9.15
CA TRP A 510 -20.39 -27.70 8.60
C TRP A 510 -18.96 -27.22 8.88
N MET A 511 -18.70 -25.91 8.66
CA MET A 511 -17.40 -25.31 8.97
C MET A 511 -17.08 -25.37 10.47
N ASP A 512 -18.07 -25.14 11.33
CA ASP A 512 -17.91 -25.19 12.79
C ASP A 512 -17.61 -26.62 13.27
N ARG A 513 -18.23 -27.64 12.66
CA ARG A 513 -17.89 -29.07 12.94
C ARG A 513 -16.45 -29.38 12.57
N MET A 514 -15.98 -28.97 11.38
CA MET A 514 -14.59 -29.16 10.96
C MET A 514 -13.59 -28.48 11.91
N ALA A 515 -13.94 -27.34 12.46
CA ALA A 515 -13.15 -26.61 13.43
C ALA A 515 -13.29 -27.16 14.85
N SER A 516 -14.17 -28.14 15.09
CA SER A 516 -14.54 -28.62 16.44
C SER A 516 -14.96 -27.46 17.37
N VAL A 517 -15.54 -26.40 16.81
CA VAL A 517 -16.09 -25.28 17.57
C VAL A 517 -17.53 -25.65 17.95
N ARG A 518 -17.82 -25.64 19.26
CA ARG A 518 -19.18 -25.91 19.81
C ARG A 518 -19.93 -24.61 20.02
#